data_ed07cdcd6825c6c910fff319c9210123
#
_entry.id   ed07cdcd6825c6c910fff319c9210123
#
_cell.length_a   1.000
_cell.length_b   1.000
_cell.length_c   1.000
_cell.angle_alpha   90.00
_cell.angle_beta   90.00
_cell.angle_gamma   90.00
#
_symmetry.space_group_name_H-M   'P 1'
#
loop_
_entity.id
_entity.type
_entity.pdbx_description
1 polymer ?
#
loop_
_entity_poly.entity_id
_entity_poly.type
_entity_poly.pdbx_seq_one_letter_code
_entity_poly.pdbx_strand_id
1 'polypeptide(L)'
;MKISTKVECGIIAIADIAMNSENGETVTVYSVAERRGLSGKYLEQVLTSLRQARLIKGIKGSRGGYILNKKPEKITLKEIIDSLDPSVLGSDVAVVNDENTEFAQVLDDYIWLRLEKKLKSYTESITLRQLVDFYNKESVENVSEPMYYI
;
A
#
# COMPACT_ATOMS: atom_id res chain seq x y z
N MET A 1 9.43 -8.96 9.17
CA MET A 1 8.40 -8.12 8.56
C MET A 1 7.19 -8.98 8.21
N LYS A 2 6.05 -8.61 8.67
CA LYS A 2 4.80 -9.32 8.36
C LYS A 2 3.83 -8.33 7.72
N ILE A 3 3.52 -8.56 6.46
CA ILE A 3 2.55 -7.73 5.74
C ILE A 3 1.14 -8.27 6.04
N SER A 4 0.30 -7.43 6.61
CA SER A 4 -1.08 -7.79 6.89
C SER A 4 -1.92 -7.76 5.60
N THR A 5 -3.00 -8.53 5.59
CA THR A 5 -3.98 -8.50 4.50
C THR A 5 -4.55 -7.09 4.29
N LYS A 6 -4.67 -6.32 5.35
CA LYS A 6 -5.12 -4.91 5.29
C LYS A 6 -4.18 -4.05 4.46
N VAL A 7 -2.87 -4.16 4.67
CA VAL A 7 -1.85 -3.42 3.92
C VAL A 7 -1.86 -3.82 2.46
N GLU A 8 -1.84 -5.10 2.16
CA GLU A 8 -1.88 -5.60 0.79
C GLU A 8 -3.15 -5.16 0.06
N CYS A 9 -4.31 -5.35 0.69
CA CYS A 9 -5.60 -4.92 0.15
C CYS A 9 -5.64 -3.40 -0.12
N GLY A 10 -5.11 -2.61 0.81
CA GLY A 10 -5.07 -1.15 0.67
C GLY A 10 -4.16 -0.67 -0.45
N ILE A 11 -3.01 -1.32 -0.65
CA ILE A 11 -2.10 -1.02 -1.77
C ILE A 11 -2.79 -1.35 -3.10
N ILE A 12 -3.43 -2.50 -3.21
CA ILE A 12 -4.19 -2.89 -4.41
C ILE A 12 -5.31 -1.89 -4.68
N ALA A 13 -6.05 -1.48 -3.65
CA ALA A 13 -7.17 -0.54 -3.78
C ALA A 13 -6.71 0.83 -4.28
N ILE A 14 -5.66 1.42 -3.71
CA ILE A 14 -5.18 2.74 -4.15
C ILE A 14 -4.54 2.68 -5.54
N ALA A 15 -3.88 1.58 -5.89
CA ALA A 15 -3.37 1.36 -7.25
C ALA A 15 -4.52 1.27 -8.26
N ASP A 16 -5.59 0.57 -7.93
CA ASP A 16 -6.79 0.48 -8.77
C ASP A 16 -7.45 1.86 -8.99
N ILE A 17 -7.57 2.65 -7.92
CA ILE A 17 -8.06 4.03 -8.01
C ILE A 17 -7.16 4.87 -8.91
N ALA A 18 -5.84 4.77 -8.76
CA ALA A 18 -4.89 5.48 -9.61
C ALA A 18 -5.09 5.17 -11.10
N MET A 19 -5.24 3.89 -11.43
CA MET A 19 -5.40 3.44 -12.82
C MET A 19 -6.74 3.81 -13.45
N ASN A 20 -7.80 3.90 -12.64
CA ASN A 20 -9.17 4.05 -13.15
C ASN A 20 -9.78 5.43 -12.90
N SER A 21 -9.04 6.38 -12.36
CA SER A 21 -9.49 7.75 -12.12
C SER A 21 -8.69 8.83 -12.86
N GLU A 22 -7.79 8.45 -13.76
CA GLU A 22 -6.91 9.37 -14.49
C GLU A 22 -7.68 10.37 -15.37
N ASN A 23 -8.84 9.98 -15.89
CA ASN A 23 -9.70 10.82 -16.74
C ASN A 23 -10.73 11.65 -15.94
N GLY A 24 -10.54 11.81 -14.63
CA GLY A 24 -11.50 12.50 -13.75
C GLY A 24 -12.72 11.65 -13.40
N GLU A 25 -12.76 10.38 -13.79
CA GLU A 25 -13.80 9.44 -13.39
C GLU A 25 -13.58 9.00 -11.96
N THR A 26 -14.69 8.74 -11.26
CA THR A 26 -14.64 8.23 -9.89
C THR A 26 -14.61 6.68 -9.88
N VAL A 27 -14.00 6.15 -8.84
CA VAL A 27 -13.89 4.70 -8.63
C VAL A 27 -14.71 4.33 -7.40
N THR A 28 -15.69 3.44 -7.55
CA THR A 28 -16.55 3.00 -6.46
C THR A 28 -15.97 1.79 -5.73
N VAL A 29 -16.36 1.60 -4.46
CA VAL A 29 -16.01 0.38 -3.70
C VAL A 29 -16.41 -0.87 -4.48
N TYR A 30 -17.61 -0.87 -5.04
CA TYR A 30 -18.13 -1.99 -5.84
C TYR A 30 -17.22 -2.32 -7.03
N SER A 31 -16.78 -1.29 -7.79
CA SER A 31 -15.95 -1.49 -8.96
C SER A 31 -14.55 -2.05 -8.62
N VAL A 32 -13.96 -1.62 -7.49
CA VAL A 32 -12.70 -2.19 -7.01
C VAL A 32 -12.89 -3.64 -6.57
N ALA A 33 -13.94 -3.89 -5.78
CA ALA A 33 -14.27 -5.24 -5.30
C ALA A 33 -14.42 -6.21 -6.48
N GLU A 34 -15.14 -5.82 -7.51
CA GLU A 34 -15.39 -6.63 -8.70
C GLU A 34 -14.11 -6.86 -9.52
N ARG A 35 -13.35 -5.81 -9.83
CA ARG A 35 -12.11 -5.93 -10.62
C ARG A 35 -11.02 -6.74 -9.91
N ARG A 36 -10.92 -6.61 -8.59
CA ARG A 36 -9.80 -7.19 -7.81
C ARG A 36 -10.18 -8.43 -7.00
N GLY A 37 -11.45 -8.82 -7.01
CA GLY A 37 -11.92 -9.97 -6.22
C GLY A 37 -11.78 -9.76 -4.72
N LEU A 38 -11.98 -8.54 -4.23
CA LEU A 38 -11.84 -8.16 -2.83
C LEU A 38 -13.20 -8.01 -2.15
N SER A 39 -13.27 -8.27 -0.83
CA SER A 39 -14.48 -8.05 -0.04
C SER A 39 -14.81 -6.56 0.06
N GLY A 40 -16.04 -6.18 -0.30
CA GLY A 40 -16.50 -4.78 -0.23
C GLY A 40 -16.44 -4.21 1.19
N LYS A 41 -16.80 -5.00 2.19
CA LYS A 41 -16.73 -4.58 3.61
C LYS A 41 -15.29 -4.28 4.04
N TYR A 42 -14.36 -5.10 3.61
CA TYR A 42 -12.94 -4.92 3.93
C TYR A 42 -12.35 -3.71 3.19
N LEU A 43 -12.74 -3.53 1.93
CA LEU A 43 -12.39 -2.36 1.14
C LEU A 43 -12.86 -1.05 1.78
N GLU A 44 -14.06 -0.99 2.33
CA GLU A 44 -14.55 0.21 3.03
C GLU A 44 -13.63 0.62 4.17
N GLN A 45 -13.10 -0.34 4.92
CA GLN A 45 -12.15 -0.09 6.00
C GLN A 45 -10.82 0.50 5.48
N VAL A 46 -10.24 -0.12 4.45
CA VAL A 46 -8.96 0.36 3.90
C VAL A 46 -9.12 1.70 3.19
N LEU A 47 -10.21 1.92 2.47
CA LEU A 47 -10.49 3.20 1.82
C LEU A 47 -10.72 4.32 2.85
N THR A 48 -11.35 4.02 3.97
CA THR A 48 -11.48 4.96 5.08
C THR A 48 -10.11 5.39 5.61
N SER A 49 -9.21 4.45 5.85
CA SER A 49 -7.83 4.73 6.29
C SER A 49 -7.06 5.59 5.29
N LEU A 50 -7.14 5.26 4.01
CA LEU A 50 -6.50 6.01 2.92
C LEU A 50 -7.05 7.44 2.81
N ARG A 51 -8.37 7.61 2.97
CA ARG A 51 -9.03 8.91 2.97
C ARG A 51 -8.63 9.77 4.18
N GLN A 52 -8.59 9.19 5.37
CA GLN A 52 -8.14 9.87 6.58
C GLN A 52 -6.69 10.37 6.45
N ALA A 53 -5.85 9.61 5.78
CA ALA A 53 -4.47 10.01 5.45
C ALA A 53 -4.38 11.02 4.29
N ARG A 54 -5.51 11.41 3.69
CA ARG A 54 -5.61 12.34 2.56
C ARG A 54 -4.87 11.89 1.30
N LEU A 55 -4.74 10.60 1.11
CA LEU A 55 -4.18 10.01 -0.11
C LEU A 55 -5.24 9.90 -1.21
N ILE A 56 -6.48 9.67 -0.80
CA ILE A 56 -7.66 9.67 -1.67
C ILE A 56 -8.71 10.63 -1.12
N LYS A 57 -9.66 11.00 -1.95
CA LYS A 57 -10.84 11.77 -1.53
C LYS A 57 -12.11 11.20 -2.13
N GLY A 58 -13.22 11.32 -1.39
CA GLY A 58 -14.54 10.94 -1.86
C GLY A 58 -15.21 12.05 -2.64
N ILE A 59 -15.92 11.69 -3.69
CA ILE A 59 -16.79 12.56 -4.47
C ILE A 59 -18.23 12.12 -4.25
N LYS A 60 -19.07 13.05 -3.83
CA LYS A 60 -20.49 12.79 -3.57
C LYS A 60 -21.33 12.88 -4.84
N GLY A 61 -22.50 12.26 -4.83
CA GLY A 61 -23.51 12.33 -5.88
C GLY A 61 -23.70 11.02 -6.65
N SER A 62 -24.52 11.05 -7.69
CA SER A 62 -24.86 9.88 -8.51
C SER A 62 -23.69 9.29 -9.29
N ARG A 63 -22.67 10.11 -9.56
CA ARG A 63 -21.38 9.70 -10.13
C ARG A 63 -20.26 9.78 -9.10
N GLY A 64 -20.61 9.57 -7.83
CA GLY A 64 -19.69 9.58 -6.72
C GLY A 64 -18.78 8.35 -6.68
N GLY A 65 -17.77 8.44 -5.85
CA GLY A 65 -16.75 7.43 -5.65
C GLY A 65 -15.48 8.05 -5.12
N TYR A 66 -14.36 7.45 -5.41
CA TYR A 66 -13.04 7.90 -4.95
C TYR A 66 -12.15 8.29 -6.11
N ILE A 67 -11.31 9.28 -5.86
CA ILE A 67 -10.20 9.68 -6.74
C ILE A 67 -8.95 9.90 -5.88
N LEU A 68 -7.79 9.97 -6.50
CA LEU A 68 -6.56 10.35 -5.80
C LEU A 68 -6.65 11.82 -5.34
N ASN A 69 -6.14 12.10 -4.15
CA ASN A 69 -6.06 13.47 -3.61
C ASN A 69 -4.71 14.15 -3.91
N LYS A 70 -3.74 13.39 -4.38
CA LYS A 70 -2.42 13.85 -4.81
C LYS A 70 -2.05 13.13 -6.12
N LYS A 71 -1.13 13.71 -6.87
CA LYS A 71 -0.57 13.02 -8.05
C LYS A 71 0.10 11.71 -7.63
N PRO A 72 -0.03 10.62 -8.39
CA PRO A 72 0.56 9.33 -8.04
C PRO A 72 2.09 9.38 -7.91
N GLU A 73 2.76 10.32 -8.59
CA GLU A 73 4.20 10.58 -8.45
C GLU A 73 4.57 11.20 -7.08
N LYS A 74 3.58 11.73 -6.35
CA LYS A 74 3.74 12.36 -5.04
C LYS A 74 3.25 11.50 -3.87
N ILE A 75 2.75 10.32 -4.16
CA ILE A 75 2.34 9.35 -3.14
C ILE A 75 3.42 8.28 -3.05
N THR A 76 4.01 8.12 -1.87
CA THR A 76 5.03 7.09 -1.64
C THR A 76 4.42 5.82 -1.08
N LEU A 77 5.08 4.69 -1.31
CA LEU A 77 4.70 3.41 -0.71
C LEU A 77 4.70 3.51 0.83
N LYS A 78 5.66 4.26 1.40
CA LYS A 78 5.69 4.51 2.84
C LYS A 78 4.42 5.18 3.34
N GLU A 79 3.94 6.25 2.69
CA GLU A 79 2.70 6.93 3.07
C GLU A 79 1.50 5.97 3.04
N ILE A 80 1.43 5.12 2.03
CA ILE A 80 0.36 4.13 1.91
C ILE A 80 0.42 3.12 3.06
N ILE A 81 1.58 2.54 3.32
CA ILE A 81 1.76 1.56 4.40
C ILE A 81 1.44 2.19 5.76
N ASP A 82 2.00 3.37 6.05
CA ASP A 82 1.77 4.07 7.33
C ASP A 82 0.29 4.41 7.56
N SER A 83 -0.46 4.69 6.51
CA SER A 83 -1.90 4.97 6.60
C SER A 83 -2.73 3.73 6.95
N LEU A 84 -2.24 2.56 6.62
CA LEU A 84 -2.92 1.29 6.80
C LEU A 84 -2.48 0.54 8.07
N ASP A 85 -1.19 0.48 8.31
CA ASP A 85 -0.59 -0.18 9.46
C ASP A 85 0.82 0.37 9.71
N PRO A 86 0.98 1.37 10.60
CA PRO A 86 2.28 1.96 10.90
C PRO A 86 3.30 0.96 11.49
N SER A 87 2.84 -0.15 12.07
CA SER A 87 3.72 -1.13 12.71
C SER A 87 4.57 -1.92 11.70
N VAL A 88 4.16 -1.97 10.43
CA VAL A 88 4.91 -2.71 9.39
C VAL A 88 6.32 -2.20 9.21
N LEU A 89 6.51 -0.89 9.29
CA LEU A 89 7.81 -0.23 9.10
C LEU A 89 8.48 0.16 10.44
N GLY A 90 7.83 -0.15 11.56
CA GLY A 90 8.34 0.10 12.89
C GLY A 90 9.06 -1.11 13.48
N SER A 91 9.90 -0.87 14.47
CA SER A 91 10.62 -1.88 15.21
C SER A 91 10.04 -2.06 16.63
N ASP A 92 8.86 -2.66 16.73
CA ASP A 92 8.34 -3.10 18.03
C ASP A 92 8.99 -4.41 18.44
N VAL A 93 10.24 -4.32 18.92
CA VAL A 93 10.94 -5.47 19.48
C VAL A 93 10.68 -5.53 20.98
N ALA A 94 9.95 -6.54 21.41
CA ALA A 94 9.76 -6.78 22.83
C ALA A 94 11.09 -7.16 23.49
N VAL A 95 11.44 -6.50 24.58
CA VAL A 95 12.58 -6.87 25.42
C VAL A 95 12.32 -8.26 26.01
N VAL A 96 13.19 -9.21 25.74
CA VAL A 96 12.98 -10.62 26.07
C VAL A 96 13.02 -10.87 27.59
N ASN A 97 13.87 -10.17 28.32
CA ASN A 97 13.93 -10.12 29.80
C ASN A 97 14.96 -9.09 30.28
N ASP A 98 14.92 -8.73 31.56
CA ASP A 98 15.80 -7.73 32.17
C ASP A 98 17.29 -8.15 32.22
N GLU A 99 17.58 -9.45 32.16
CA GLU A 99 18.96 -9.98 32.24
C GLU A 99 19.76 -9.74 30.96
N ASN A 100 19.06 -9.47 29.82
CA ASN A 100 19.69 -9.24 28.52
C ASN A 100 19.59 -7.78 28.04
N THR A 101 19.41 -6.83 28.97
CA THR A 101 19.20 -5.41 28.60
C THR A 101 20.36 -4.84 27.78
N GLU A 102 21.61 -5.13 28.13
CA GLU A 102 22.77 -4.65 27.35
C GLU A 102 22.82 -5.26 25.94
N PHE A 103 22.52 -6.56 25.85
CA PHE A 103 22.50 -7.23 24.55
C PHE A 103 21.33 -6.75 23.70
N ALA A 104 20.17 -6.54 24.30
CA ALA A 104 19.00 -5.97 23.62
C ALA A 104 19.31 -4.57 23.07
N GLN A 105 20.03 -3.73 23.83
CA GLN A 105 20.46 -2.41 23.39
C GLN A 105 21.39 -2.50 22.18
N VAL A 106 22.33 -3.42 22.17
CA VAL A 106 23.23 -3.66 21.04
C VAL A 106 22.44 -4.08 19.80
N LEU A 107 21.46 -4.99 19.93
CA LEU A 107 20.60 -5.40 18.83
C LEU A 107 19.79 -4.23 18.30
N ASP A 108 19.24 -3.41 19.19
CA ASP A 108 18.46 -2.24 18.80
C ASP A 108 19.31 -1.24 18.02
N ASP A 109 20.46 -0.83 18.57
CA ASP A 109 21.33 0.18 17.96
C ASP A 109 21.98 -0.28 16.66
N TYR A 110 22.36 -1.54 16.54
CA TYR A 110 23.14 -2.04 15.40
C TYR A 110 22.35 -2.82 14.39
N ILE A 111 21.17 -3.34 14.75
CA ILE A 111 20.36 -4.18 13.86
C ILE A 111 19.00 -3.55 13.59
N TRP A 112 18.14 -3.45 14.61
CA TRP A 112 16.73 -3.13 14.40
C TRP A 112 16.50 -1.72 13.89
N LEU A 113 17.11 -0.71 14.50
CA LEU A 113 16.99 0.68 14.05
C LEU A 113 17.55 0.89 12.64
N ARG A 114 18.61 0.16 12.28
CA ARG A 114 19.17 0.22 10.92
C ARG A 114 18.28 -0.43 9.88
N LEU A 115 17.66 -1.57 10.21
CA LEU A 115 16.69 -2.22 9.34
C LEU A 115 15.46 -1.34 9.14
N GLU A 116 14.91 -0.80 10.22
CA GLU A 116 13.78 0.13 10.16
C GLU A 116 14.11 1.33 9.24
N LYS A 117 15.27 1.94 9.43
CA LYS A 117 15.73 3.07 8.63
C LYS A 117 15.85 2.71 7.14
N LYS A 118 16.36 1.53 6.83
CA LYS A 118 16.46 1.03 5.45
C LYS A 118 15.08 0.77 4.84
N LEU A 119 14.16 0.16 5.60
CA LEU A 119 12.78 -0.08 5.14
C LEU A 119 12.05 1.24 4.86
N LYS A 120 12.17 2.22 5.76
CA LYS A 120 11.59 3.55 5.56
C LYS A 120 12.15 4.24 4.35
N SER A 121 13.47 4.27 4.20
CA SER A 121 14.15 4.88 3.05
C SER A 121 13.76 4.21 1.73
N TYR A 122 13.72 2.90 1.69
CA TYR A 122 13.32 2.15 0.50
C TYR A 122 11.88 2.43 0.10
N THR A 123 10.96 2.38 1.05
CA THR A 123 9.53 2.62 0.80
C THR A 123 9.22 4.08 0.47
N GLU A 124 10.02 5.04 0.95
CA GLU A 124 9.96 6.44 0.52
C GLU A 124 10.43 6.64 -0.93
N SER A 125 11.32 5.78 -1.41
CA SER A 125 11.85 5.87 -2.78
C SER A 125 10.89 5.33 -3.84
N ILE A 126 9.87 4.57 -3.47
CA ILE A 126 8.90 3.98 -4.38
C ILE A 126 7.63 4.83 -4.39
N THR A 127 7.19 5.26 -5.56
CA THR A 127 5.95 6.02 -5.74
C THR A 127 4.80 5.13 -6.21
N LEU A 128 3.57 5.60 -6.00
CA LEU A 128 2.39 4.93 -6.53
C LEU A 128 2.43 4.84 -8.06
N ARG A 129 2.98 5.85 -8.75
CA ARG A 129 3.18 5.82 -10.20
C ARG A 129 4.08 4.64 -10.61
N GLN A 130 5.20 4.47 -9.95
CA GLN A 130 6.12 3.35 -10.24
C GLN A 130 5.45 2.00 -9.98
N LEU A 131 4.67 1.88 -8.91
CA LEU A 131 3.94 0.65 -8.61
C LEU A 131 2.92 0.31 -9.71
N VAL A 132 2.17 1.29 -10.19
CA VAL A 132 1.24 1.14 -11.30
C VAL A 132 1.97 0.75 -12.58
N ASP A 133 3.11 1.38 -12.85
CA ASP A 133 3.93 1.07 -14.03
C ASP A 133 4.49 -0.36 -13.97
N PHE A 134 4.93 -0.83 -12.81
CA PHE A 134 5.35 -2.23 -12.61
C PHE A 134 4.19 -3.20 -12.92
N TYR A 135 3.02 -2.92 -12.38
CA TYR A 135 1.83 -3.74 -12.62
C TYR A 135 1.46 -3.79 -14.12
N ASN A 136 1.45 -2.65 -14.78
CA ASN A 136 1.11 -2.56 -16.20
C ASN A 136 2.12 -3.30 -17.08
N LYS A 137 3.41 -3.21 -16.76
CA LYS A 137 4.47 -3.92 -17.46
C LYS A 137 4.30 -5.44 -17.34
N GLU A 138 4.15 -5.94 -16.12
CA GLU A 138 3.94 -7.37 -15.87
C GLU A 138 2.66 -7.88 -16.55
N SER A 139 1.58 -7.11 -16.53
CA SER A 139 0.33 -7.49 -17.18
C SER A 139 0.46 -7.60 -18.70
N VAL A 140 1.23 -6.71 -19.32
CA VAL A 140 1.50 -6.76 -20.78
C VAL A 140 2.39 -7.94 -21.12
N GLU A 141 3.44 -8.21 -20.34
CA GLU A 141 4.34 -9.35 -20.55
C GLU A 141 3.59 -10.68 -20.43
N ASN A 142 2.71 -10.82 -19.45
CA ASN A 142 1.88 -12.01 -19.26
C ASN A 142 0.88 -12.25 -20.41
N VAL A 143 0.41 -11.21 -21.07
CA VAL A 143 -0.49 -11.31 -22.25
C VAL A 143 0.28 -11.61 -23.52
N SER A 144 1.54 -11.15 -23.62
CA SER A 144 2.38 -11.31 -24.82
C SER A 144 3.15 -12.63 -24.85
N GLU A 145 3.26 -13.34 -23.76
CA GLU A 145 3.82 -14.70 -23.77
C GLU A 145 2.81 -15.69 -24.34
N PRO A 146 3.11 -16.30 -25.50
CA PRO A 146 2.22 -17.33 -26.02
C PRO A 146 2.23 -18.51 -25.06
N MET A 147 1.05 -18.82 -24.53
CA MET A 147 0.87 -20.05 -23.75
C MET A 147 0.98 -21.25 -24.69
N TYR A 148 2.16 -21.87 -24.72
CA TYR A 148 2.32 -23.15 -25.38
C TYR A 148 1.77 -24.24 -24.47
N TYR A 149 0.60 -24.75 -24.81
CA TYR A 149 0.14 -26.03 -24.31
C TYR A 149 0.76 -27.14 -25.15
N ILE A 150 1.57 -27.92 -24.53
CA ILE A 150 2.00 -29.18 -25.12
C ILE A 150 1.05 -30.29 -24.65
#